data_a90846afd123bc5ddf1440488e638a02
#
_entry.id   a90846afd123bc5ddf1440488e638a02
#
_cell.length_a   1.000
_cell.length_b   1.000
_cell.length_c   1.000
_cell.angle_alpha   90.00
_cell.angle_beta   90.00
_cell.angle_gamma   90.00
#
_symmetry.space_group_name_H-M   'P 1'
#
loop_
_entity.id
_entity.type
_entity.pdbx_description
1 polymer ?
#
loop_
_entity_poly.entity_id
_entity_poly.type
_entity_poly.pdbx_seq_one_letter_code
_entity_poly.pdbx_strand_id
1 'polypeptide(L)'
;MGINFKYMVMKKLVYFFALWSVLLSGVSCDKDSDKDSTPVPLYVNTWAIEGNGEFGGADCCLYQFNADKTFNSGFVVNEKLLQTLKSQYLPPSDKPETDGNSRELPKEITEMIKSIKVNDVVTILKGLYVEIPGKGNDVYLSMFSIRNIEGMEYPVPMENELHLTNISKESMIIGNELSGEKPFTVKSLSSSGITVGKTVDLTELLGMY
;
A
#
# COMPACT_ATOMS: atom_id res chain seq x y z
N MET A 1 -10.76 29.81 -10.02
CA MET A 1 -10.51 28.37 -9.89
C MET A 1 -9.63 28.01 -8.65
N GLY A 2 -9.58 28.87 -7.62
CA GLY A 2 -8.66 28.76 -6.48
C GLY A 2 -9.27 28.37 -5.12
N ILE A 3 -10.59 28.20 -5.03
CA ILE A 3 -11.29 28.04 -3.74
C ILE A 3 -11.37 26.57 -3.30
N ASN A 4 -11.41 25.62 -4.22
CA ASN A 4 -11.52 24.18 -3.89
C ASN A 4 -10.25 23.57 -3.31
N PHE A 5 -9.07 24.08 -3.69
CA PHE A 5 -7.79 23.52 -3.21
C PHE A 5 -7.55 23.85 -1.73
N LYS A 6 -7.85 25.09 -1.31
CA LYS A 6 -7.73 25.48 0.12
C LYS A 6 -8.69 24.70 1.03
N TYR A 7 -9.90 24.42 0.56
CA TYR A 7 -10.90 23.68 1.33
C TYR A 7 -10.53 22.19 1.51
N MET A 8 -9.94 21.60 0.47
CA MET A 8 -9.48 20.21 0.49
C MET A 8 -8.26 20.04 1.42
N VAL A 9 -7.31 20.97 1.39
CA VAL A 9 -6.13 20.97 2.28
C VAL A 9 -6.54 21.20 3.72
N MET A 10 -7.48 22.11 4.00
CA MET A 10 -7.96 22.33 5.37
C MET A 10 -8.72 21.12 5.94
N LYS A 11 -9.56 20.43 5.14
CA LYS A 11 -10.22 19.20 5.58
C LYS A 11 -9.18 18.12 5.97
N LYS A 12 -8.17 17.90 5.13
CA LYS A 12 -7.10 16.92 5.41
C LYS A 12 -6.26 17.30 6.64
N LEU A 13 -6.03 18.59 6.87
CA LEU A 13 -5.30 19.10 8.05
C LEU A 13 -6.08 18.88 9.35
N VAL A 14 -7.40 19.05 9.34
CA VAL A 14 -8.26 18.80 10.50
C VAL A 14 -8.27 17.32 10.88
N TYR A 15 -8.28 16.42 9.90
CA TYR A 15 -8.18 14.98 10.17
C TYR A 15 -6.79 14.60 10.71
N PHE A 16 -5.74 15.28 10.29
CA PHE A 16 -4.38 15.07 10.80
C PHE A 16 -4.28 15.41 12.30
N PHE A 17 -4.87 16.52 12.74
CA PHE A 17 -4.90 16.88 14.16
C PHE A 17 -5.81 15.96 14.98
N ALA A 18 -6.91 15.47 14.41
CA ALA A 18 -7.77 14.49 15.06
C ALA A 18 -7.05 13.15 15.27
N LEU A 19 -6.23 12.72 14.30
CA LEU A 19 -5.42 11.50 14.42
C LEU A 19 -4.38 11.60 15.54
N TRP A 20 -3.72 12.75 15.69
CA TRP A 20 -2.73 13.00 16.76
C TRP A 20 -3.37 13.02 18.14
N SER A 21 -4.58 13.55 18.29
CA SER A 21 -5.29 13.56 19.57
C SER A 21 -5.70 12.16 20.03
N VAL A 22 -6.00 11.23 19.10
CA VAL A 22 -6.34 9.84 19.42
C VAL A 22 -5.08 9.04 19.84
N LEU A 23 -3.92 9.34 19.26
CA LEU A 23 -2.65 8.70 19.65
C LEU A 23 -2.15 9.14 21.05
N LEU A 24 -2.52 10.34 21.51
CA LEU A 24 -2.11 10.85 22.82
C LEU A 24 -3.04 10.46 23.97
N SER A 25 -4.28 10.01 23.68
CA SER A 25 -5.25 9.59 24.71
C SER A 25 -5.19 8.10 25.06
N GLY A 26 -4.31 7.32 24.40
CA GLY A 26 -4.21 5.86 24.57
C GLY A 26 -3.31 5.37 25.70
N VAL A 27 -2.78 6.24 26.59
CA VAL A 27 -1.98 5.80 27.75
C VAL A 27 -2.74 6.12 29.02
N SER A 28 -3.83 5.39 29.26
CA SER A 28 -4.37 5.19 30.60
C SER A 28 -4.39 3.70 30.88
N CYS A 29 -3.41 3.24 31.67
CA CYS A 29 -3.47 1.94 32.31
C CYS A 29 -4.63 1.94 33.29
N ASP A 30 -5.69 1.23 32.95
CA ASP A 30 -6.55 0.62 33.94
C ASP A 30 -6.70 -0.87 33.62
N LYS A 31 -6.19 -1.67 34.56
CA LYS A 31 -6.47 -3.10 34.65
C LYS A 31 -7.90 -3.21 35.15
N ASP A 32 -8.77 -3.70 34.27
CA ASP A 32 -9.73 -4.77 34.60
C ASP A 32 -10.56 -5.12 33.37
N SER A 33 -10.42 -6.36 33.01
CA SER A 33 -11.37 -7.28 32.35
C SER A 33 -12.69 -6.69 31.84
N ASP A 34 -12.76 -6.49 30.53
CA ASP A 34 -13.74 -7.14 29.67
C ASP A 34 -13.30 -6.86 28.22
N LYS A 35 -12.98 -7.94 27.52
CA LYS A 35 -12.60 -7.87 26.10
C LYS A 35 -13.84 -7.51 25.28
N ASP A 36 -14.17 -6.26 25.19
CA ASP A 36 -14.91 -5.71 24.06
C ASP A 36 -13.99 -5.80 22.83
N SER A 37 -13.91 -7.00 22.30
CA SER A 37 -13.27 -7.21 21.02
C SER A 37 -14.20 -6.62 19.96
N THR A 38 -14.04 -5.33 19.69
CA THR A 38 -14.66 -4.71 18.52
C THR A 38 -14.38 -5.61 17.31
N PRO A 39 -15.37 -6.14 16.63
CA PRO A 39 -15.14 -7.08 15.54
C PRO A 39 -14.28 -6.42 14.49
N VAL A 40 -13.20 -7.11 14.09
CA VAL A 40 -12.28 -6.62 13.05
C VAL A 40 -13.08 -6.40 11.76
N PRO A 41 -13.04 -5.22 11.15
CA PRO A 41 -13.78 -4.93 9.93
C PRO A 41 -13.44 -5.92 8.81
N LEU A 42 -14.40 -6.32 7.99
CA LEU A 42 -14.21 -7.31 6.93
C LEU A 42 -13.21 -6.88 5.86
N TYR A 43 -13.03 -5.58 5.64
CA TYR A 43 -12.04 -5.05 4.69
C TYR A 43 -10.59 -5.19 5.20
N VAL A 44 -10.37 -5.42 6.50
CA VAL A 44 -9.04 -5.71 7.07
C VAL A 44 -8.61 -7.10 6.64
N ASN A 45 -7.96 -7.18 5.50
CA ASN A 45 -7.58 -8.40 4.80
C ASN A 45 -6.55 -8.06 3.70
N THR A 46 -6.08 -9.09 3.00
CA THR A 46 -5.32 -8.93 1.76
C THR A 46 -6.23 -9.15 0.56
N TRP A 47 -6.26 -8.17 -0.33
CA TRP A 47 -7.13 -8.10 -1.50
C TRP A 47 -6.32 -8.16 -2.78
N ALA A 48 -6.73 -9.00 -3.71
CA ALA A 48 -6.10 -9.19 -5.00
C ALA A 48 -6.88 -8.45 -6.09
N ILE A 49 -6.17 -7.63 -6.85
CA ILE A 49 -6.66 -6.96 -8.04
C ILE A 49 -6.00 -7.63 -9.24
N GLU A 50 -6.80 -8.40 -9.98
CA GLU A 50 -6.35 -9.01 -11.22
C GLU A 50 -6.29 -7.95 -12.33
N GLY A 51 -5.18 -7.87 -13.03
CA GLY A 51 -4.97 -6.91 -14.12
C GLY A 51 -4.34 -7.59 -15.33
N ASN A 52 -4.40 -6.93 -16.47
CA ASN A 52 -3.89 -7.45 -17.74
C ASN A 52 -2.44 -7.00 -17.99
N GLY A 53 -1.58 -7.03 -16.99
CA GLY A 53 -0.19 -6.54 -17.11
C GLY A 53 -0.06 -5.02 -17.07
N GLU A 54 -1.12 -4.29 -16.72
CA GLU A 54 -1.15 -2.83 -16.62
C GLU A 54 -0.28 -2.30 -15.46
N PHE A 55 -0.02 -3.14 -14.46
CA PHE A 55 0.78 -2.78 -13.28
C PHE A 55 2.28 -3.02 -13.52
N GLY A 56 2.89 -2.27 -14.44
CA GLY A 56 4.34 -2.44 -14.71
C GLY A 56 4.74 -3.81 -15.24
N GLY A 57 3.77 -4.58 -15.79
CA GLY A 57 3.96 -5.95 -16.28
C GLY A 57 3.49 -7.03 -15.31
N ALA A 58 3.03 -6.69 -14.11
CA ALA A 58 2.43 -7.64 -13.18
C ALA A 58 0.97 -7.95 -13.56
N ASP A 59 0.56 -9.20 -13.33
CA ASP A 59 -0.81 -9.65 -13.59
C ASP A 59 -1.71 -9.46 -12.36
N CYS A 60 -1.14 -9.19 -11.20
CA CYS A 60 -1.86 -9.00 -9.95
C CYS A 60 -1.21 -7.96 -9.05
N CYS A 61 -2.02 -7.05 -8.56
CA CYS A 61 -1.68 -6.13 -7.49
C CYS A 61 -2.36 -6.57 -6.19
N LEU A 62 -1.67 -6.43 -5.07
CA LEU A 62 -2.21 -6.73 -3.74
C LEU A 62 -2.34 -5.45 -2.92
N TYR A 63 -3.47 -5.33 -2.23
CA TYR A 63 -3.68 -4.37 -1.15
C TYR A 63 -3.91 -5.13 0.15
N GLN A 64 -3.14 -4.84 1.16
CA GLN A 64 -3.31 -5.39 2.50
C GLN A 64 -3.66 -4.26 3.46
N PHE A 65 -4.86 -4.33 4.05
CA PHE A 65 -5.29 -3.45 5.12
C PHE A 65 -5.16 -4.17 6.45
N ASN A 66 -4.47 -3.56 7.40
CA ASN A 66 -4.19 -4.12 8.72
C ASN A 66 -5.09 -3.51 9.79
N ALA A 67 -5.31 -4.24 10.88
CA ALA A 67 -6.15 -3.79 11.99
C ALA A 67 -5.58 -2.56 12.73
N ASP A 68 -4.26 -2.37 12.69
CA ASP A 68 -3.55 -1.21 13.24
C ASP A 68 -3.62 0.05 12.37
N LYS A 69 -4.49 0.06 11.34
CA LYS A 69 -4.65 1.15 10.39
C LYS A 69 -3.45 1.40 9.48
N THR A 70 -2.53 0.44 9.37
CA THR A 70 -1.51 0.43 8.33
C THR A 70 -2.00 -0.27 7.06
N PHE A 71 -1.41 0.05 5.93
CA PHE A 71 -1.62 -0.70 4.69
C PHE A 71 -0.32 -0.95 3.96
N ASN A 72 -0.31 -2.01 3.17
CA ASN A 72 0.74 -2.32 2.21
C ASN A 72 0.12 -2.49 0.82
N SER A 73 0.84 -2.06 -0.21
CA SER A 73 0.49 -2.36 -1.60
C SER A 73 1.70 -2.91 -2.32
N GLY A 74 1.47 -3.87 -3.19
CA GLY A 74 2.55 -4.53 -3.91
C GLY A 74 2.04 -5.34 -5.09
N PHE A 75 2.97 -6.02 -5.75
CA PHE A 75 2.69 -6.85 -6.91
C PHE A 75 3.08 -8.30 -6.66
N VAL A 76 2.30 -9.22 -7.21
CA VAL A 76 2.72 -10.62 -7.35
C VAL A 76 3.64 -10.71 -8.56
N VAL A 77 4.85 -11.22 -8.34
CA VAL A 77 5.90 -11.27 -9.35
C VAL A 77 5.60 -12.38 -10.35
N ASN A 78 5.39 -12.01 -11.60
CA ASN A 78 5.39 -12.92 -12.74
C ASN A 78 6.76 -12.89 -13.45
N GLU A 79 6.93 -13.72 -14.47
CA GLU A 79 8.17 -13.81 -15.26
C GLU A 79 8.59 -12.46 -15.87
N LYS A 80 7.62 -11.70 -16.41
CA LYS A 80 7.86 -10.42 -17.08
C LYS A 80 8.32 -9.36 -16.08
N LEU A 81 7.62 -9.25 -14.94
CA LEU A 81 8.01 -8.31 -13.88
C LEU A 81 9.38 -8.68 -13.30
N LEU A 82 9.66 -9.98 -13.11
CA LEU A 82 10.95 -10.45 -12.62
C LEU A 82 12.11 -10.06 -13.56
N GLN A 83 11.91 -10.24 -14.87
CA GLN A 83 12.89 -9.80 -15.87
C GLN A 83 13.08 -8.28 -15.84
N THR A 84 11.99 -7.52 -15.76
CA THR A 84 12.04 -6.05 -15.67
C THR A 84 12.81 -5.60 -14.45
N LEU A 85 12.50 -6.12 -13.26
CA LEU A 85 13.20 -5.78 -12.02
C LEU A 85 14.69 -6.11 -12.11
N LYS A 86 15.04 -7.32 -12.59
CA LYS A 86 16.45 -7.70 -12.71
C LYS A 86 17.19 -6.87 -13.75
N SER A 87 16.61 -6.60 -14.91
CA SER A 87 17.27 -5.81 -15.95
C SER A 87 17.43 -4.33 -15.57
N GLN A 88 16.51 -3.78 -14.80
CA GLN A 88 16.53 -2.38 -14.37
C GLN A 88 17.53 -2.13 -13.24
N TYR A 89 17.64 -3.06 -12.30
CA TYR A 89 18.37 -2.84 -11.06
C TYR A 89 19.64 -3.67 -10.89
N LEU A 90 19.84 -4.70 -11.71
CA LEU A 90 21.08 -5.47 -11.70
C LEU A 90 21.93 -5.13 -12.92
N PRO A 91 23.21 -4.81 -12.75
CA PRO A 91 24.09 -4.57 -13.88
C PRO A 91 24.20 -5.82 -14.76
N PRO A 92 24.25 -5.69 -16.08
CA PRO A 92 24.52 -6.83 -16.97
C PRO A 92 25.86 -7.45 -16.60
N SER A 93 25.89 -8.78 -16.46
CA SER A 93 27.06 -9.57 -16.01
C SER A 93 28.33 -9.39 -16.86
N ASP A 94 28.26 -8.78 -18.04
CA ASP A 94 29.31 -8.74 -19.04
C ASP A 94 29.84 -7.33 -19.36
N LYS A 95 29.46 -6.29 -18.61
CA LYS A 95 30.05 -4.96 -18.81
C LYS A 95 31.06 -4.67 -17.70
N PRO A 96 32.32 -4.34 -18.06
CA PRO A 96 33.24 -3.77 -17.09
C PRO A 96 32.70 -2.44 -16.58
N GLU A 97 32.89 -2.17 -15.29
CA GLU A 97 32.56 -0.93 -14.57
C GLU A 97 33.21 0.28 -15.24
N THR A 98 32.56 0.83 -16.26
CA THR A 98 33.03 2.05 -16.91
C THR A 98 31.85 2.88 -17.34
N ASP A 99 31.28 3.59 -16.36
CA ASP A 99 30.73 4.93 -16.54
C ASP A 99 30.31 5.45 -15.16
N GLY A 100 31.06 6.43 -14.66
CA GLY A 100 30.96 6.96 -13.30
C GLY A 100 29.66 7.69 -12.93
N ASN A 101 28.52 7.29 -13.49
CA ASN A 101 27.21 7.87 -13.20
C ASN A 101 26.13 6.85 -12.83
N SER A 102 26.43 5.55 -12.82
CA SER A 102 25.50 4.56 -12.27
C SER A 102 25.59 4.59 -10.74
N ARG A 103 24.57 5.07 -10.06
CA ARG A 103 24.45 4.90 -8.60
C ARG A 103 24.46 3.39 -8.32
N GLU A 104 25.56 2.90 -7.77
CA GLU A 104 25.59 1.53 -7.26
C GLU A 104 24.55 1.38 -6.17
N LEU A 105 23.65 0.42 -6.37
CA LEU A 105 22.71 0.07 -5.33
C LEU A 105 23.47 -0.54 -4.14
N PRO A 106 23.02 -0.28 -2.90
CA PRO A 106 23.54 -0.98 -1.73
C PRO A 106 23.54 -2.49 -1.93
N LYS A 107 24.58 -3.16 -1.45
CA LYS A 107 24.75 -4.60 -1.64
C LYS A 107 23.54 -5.39 -1.14
N GLU A 108 22.96 -4.97 -0.02
CA GLU A 108 21.77 -5.56 0.59
C GLU A 108 20.57 -5.53 -0.36
N ILE A 109 20.36 -4.41 -1.03
CA ILE A 109 19.27 -4.24 -2.02
C ILE A 109 19.54 -5.11 -3.25
N THR A 110 20.79 -5.14 -3.73
CA THR A 110 21.20 -5.98 -4.84
C THR A 110 20.93 -7.47 -4.57
N GLU A 111 21.30 -7.97 -3.40
CA GLU A 111 21.04 -9.37 -3.00
C GLU A 111 19.55 -9.63 -2.79
N MET A 112 18.81 -8.67 -2.29
CA MET A 112 17.35 -8.73 -2.16
C MET A 112 16.70 -8.92 -3.54
N ILE A 113 17.05 -8.10 -4.52
CA ILE A 113 16.51 -8.18 -5.89
C ILE A 113 16.88 -9.52 -6.54
N LYS A 114 18.13 -9.99 -6.39
CA LYS A 114 18.55 -11.31 -6.89
C LYS A 114 17.74 -12.46 -6.30
N SER A 115 17.30 -12.31 -5.05
CA SER A 115 16.56 -13.34 -4.32
C SER A 115 15.08 -13.46 -4.70
N ILE A 116 14.53 -12.47 -5.46
CA ILE A 116 13.14 -12.45 -5.88
C ILE A 116 12.88 -13.58 -6.89
N LYS A 117 11.75 -14.25 -6.72
CA LYS A 117 11.27 -15.35 -7.58
C LYS A 117 9.86 -15.04 -8.08
N VAL A 118 9.44 -15.78 -9.08
CA VAL A 118 8.04 -15.82 -9.53
C VAL A 118 7.14 -16.23 -8.36
N ASN A 119 5.99 -15.62 -8.26
CA ASN A 119 5.00 -15.69 -7.17
C ASN A 119 5.43 -15.01 -5.85
N ASP A 120 6.64 -14.48 -5.71
CA ASP A 120 6.93 -13.62 -4.57
C ASP A 120 6.09 -12.34 -4.64
N VAL A 121 5.86 -11.71 -3.49
CA VAL A 121 5.18 -10.40 -3.42
C VAL A 121 6.22 -9.33 -3.22
N VAL A 122 6.24 -8.34 -4.11
CA VAL A 122 7.09 -7.16 -3.97
C VAL A 122 6.25 -6.01 -3.42
N THR A 123 6.51 -5.60 -2.18
CA THR A 123 5.87 -4.42 -1.60
C THR A 123 6.54 -3.16 -2.13
N ILE A 124 5.73 -2.26 -2.67
CA ILE A 124 6.18 -1.00 -3.29
C ILE A 124 5.69 0.24 -2.53
N LEU A 125 4.67 0.08 -1.71
CA LEU A 125 4.05 1.17 -0.98
C LEU A 125 3.60 0.68 0.39
N LYS A 126 3.93 1.46 1.41
CA LYS A 126 3.44 1.33 2.77
C LYS A 126 2.83 2.64 3.24
N GLY A 127 1.87 2.54 4.13
CA GLY A 127 1.25 3.75 4.64
C GLY A 127 0.27 3.49 5.75
N LEU A 128 -0.48 4.56 6.04
CA LEU A 128 -1.55 4.59 7.01
C LEU A 128 -2.86 4.90 6.29
N TYR A 129 -3.98 4.48 6.89
CA TYR A 129 -5.28 4.92 6.44
C TYR A 129 -6.15 5.39 7.60
N VAL A 130 -7.03 6.32 7.29
CA VAL A 130 -8.09 6.79 8.19
C VAL A 130 -9.42 6.34 7.61
N GLU A 131 -10.19 5.66 8.44
CA GLU A 131 -11.53 5.22 8.11
C GLU A 131 -12.54 6.34 8.34
N ILE A 132 -13.37 6.58 7.35
CA ILE A 132 -14.48 7.53 7.42
C ILE A 132 -15.75 6.71 7.15
N PRO A 133 -16.65 6.58 8.12
CA PRO A 133 -17.90 5.85 7.93
C PRO A 133 -18.74 6.44 6.78
N GLY A 134 -19.17 5.58 5.87
CA GLY A 134 -20.10 5.93 4.81
C GLY A 134 -21.56 5.70 5.21
N LYS A 135 -22.42 5.58 4.21
CA LYS A 135 -23.84 5.20 4.42
C LYS A 135 -23.98 3.67 4.45
N GLY A 136 -24.69 3.17 5.45
CA GLY A 136 -24.88 1.73 5.60
C GLY A 136 -23.55 1.03 5.95
N ASN A 137 -23.12 0.09 5.09
CA ASN A 137 -21.86 -0.65 5.26
C ASN A 137 -20.70 -0.08 4.39
N ASP A 138 -20.92 1.07 3.77
CA ASP A 138 -19.89 1.70 2.97
C ASP A 138 -18.80 2.32 3.86
N VAL A 139 -17.56 2.27 3.39
CA VAL A 139 -16.39 2.79 4.12
C VAL A 139 -15.56 3.60 3.16
N TYR A 140 -15.14 4.78 3.59
CA TYR A 140 -14.13 5.58 2.88
C TYR A 140 -12.80 5.46 3.60
N LEU A 141 -11.73 5.18 2.86
CA LEU A 141 -10.37 5.15 3.40
C LEU A 141 -9.56 6.32 2.83
N SER A 142 -9.21 7.27 3.67
CA SER A 142 -8.25 8.31 3.32
C SER A 142 -6.84 7.78 3.54
N MET A 143 -6.04 7.74 2.47
CA MET A 143 -4.76 7.05 2.41
C MET A 143 -3.59 8.02 2.60
N PHE A 144 -2.55 7.58 3.30
CA PHE A 144 -1.32 8.34 3.54
C PHE A 144 -0.11 7.43 3.29
N SER A 145 0.77 7.79 2.36
CA SER A 145 2.05 7.10 2.21
C SER A 145 3.02 7.53 3.31
N ILE A 146 3.88 6.62 3.76
CA ILE A 146 4.98 6.94 4.66
C ILE A 146 6.20 7.29 3.81
N ARG A 147 6.77 8.46 4.01
CA ARG A 147 8.04 8.89 3.41
C ARG A 147 9.08 9.09 4.50
N ASN A 148 10.27 8.56 4.26
CA ASN A 148 11.42 8.84 5.11
C ASN A 148 12.16 10.06 4.55
N ILE A 149 12.25 11.10 5.36
CA ILE A 149 12.99 12.33 5.03
C ILE A 149 13.99 12.56 6.17
N GLU A 150 15.26 12.49 5.86
CA GLU A 150 16.36 12.69 6.83
C GLU A 150 16.27 11.78 8.08
N GLY A 151 15.82 10.53 7.89
CA GLY A 151 15.68 9.56 8.97
C GLY A 151 14.40 9.68 9.79
N MET A 152 13.50 10.59 9.45
CA MET A 152 12.19 10.73 10.06
C MET A 152 11.08 10.27 9.11
N GLU A 153 10.11 9.55 9.64
CA GLU A 153 8.94 9.09 8.89
C GLU A 153 7.82 10.14 8.93
N TYR A 154 7.36 10.54 7.75
CA TYR A 154 6.26 11.49 7.59
C TYR A 154 5.11 10.88 6.80
N PRO A 155 3.87 10.92 7.33
CA PRO A 155 2.69 10.56 6.56
C PRO A 155 2.39 11.67 5.53
N VAL A 156 2.38 11.31 4.27
CA VAL A 156 2.05 12.20 3.15
C VAL A 156 0.69 11.80 2.59
N PRO A 157 -0.29 12.71 2.54
CA PRO A 157 -1.60 12.40 1.98
C PRO A 157 -1.46 11.92 0.54
N MET A 158 -2.10 10.80 0.23
CA MET A 158 -2.29 10.35 -1.15
C MET A 158 -3.52 11.06 -1.74
N GLU A 159 -3.50 11.31 -3.03
CA GLU A 159 -4.66 11.89 -3.73
C GLU A 159 -5.84 10.92 -3.82
N ASN A 160 -5.60 9.67 -3.48
CA ASN A 160 -6.57 8.60 -3.58
C ASN A 160 -7.34 8.44 -2.26
N GLU A 161 -8.65 8.63 -2.34
CA GLU A 161 -9.60 8.23 -1.32
C GLU A 161 -10.35 6.99 -1.85
N LEU A 162 -10.24 5.87 -1.15
CA LEU A 162 -10.88 4.63 -1.58
C LEU A 162 -12.28 4.55 -0.99
N HIS A 163 -13.26 4.31 -1.84
CA HIS A 163 -14.64 4.02 -1.45
C HIS A 163 -14.89 2.51 -1.53
N LEU A 164 -15.05 1.87 -0.38
CA LEU A 164 -15.28 0.44 -0.25
C LEU A 164 -16.76 0.16 -0.08
N THR A 165 -17.32 -0.68 -0.95
CA THR A 165 -18.73 -1.07 -0.93
C THR A 165 -18.89 -2.58 -1.12
N ASN A 166 -20.06 -3.11 -0.81
CA ASN A 166 -20.36 -4.55 -0.93
C ASN A 166 -19.32 -5.46 -0.25
N ILE A 167 -18.85 -5.03 0.92
CA ILE A 167 -17.76 -5.69 1.65
C ILE A 167 -18.24 -7.04 2.19
N SER A 168 -17.57 -8.11 1.79
CA SER A 168 -17.77 -9.47 2.27
C SER A 168 -16.40 -10.10 2.64
N LYS A 169 -16.41 -11.36 3.09
CA LYS A 169 -15.16 -12.11 3.34
C LYS A 169 -14.40 -12.47 2.07
N GLU A 170 -15.11 -12.56 0.95
CA GLU A 170 -14.56 -13.06 -0.32
C GLU A 170 -14.27 -11.95 -1.33
N SER A 171 -15.05 -10.87 -1.30
CA SER A 171 -14.95 -9.78 -2.26
C SER A 171 -15.43 -8.45 -1.70
N MET A 172 -14.99 -7.37 -2.32
CA MET A 172 -15.53 -6.03 -2.15
C MET A 172 -15.41 -5.25 -3.46
N ILE A 173 -16.09 -4.12 -3.54
CA ILE A 173 -15.94 -3.18 -4.64
C ILE A 173 -15.10 -2.01 -4.13
N ILE A 174 -14.08 -1.64 -4.89
CA ILE A 174 -13.26 -0.45 -4.67
C ILE A 174 -13.62 0.58 -5.73
N GLY A 175 -13.99 1.76 -5.29
CA GLY A 175 -14.12 2.95 -6.10
C GLY A 175 -13.13 4.02 -5.67
N ASN A 176 -12.84 4.95 -6.57
CA ASN A 176 -12.07 6.16 -6.28
C ASN A 176 -12.85 7.34 -6.85
N GLU A 177 -13.56 8.04 -5.97
CA GLU A 177 -14.45 9.15 -6.39
C GLU A 177 -13.67 10.33 -6.99
N LEU A 178 -12.37 10.46 -6.66
CA LEU A 178 -11.54 11.58 -7.12
C LEU A 178 -10.94 11.33 -8.50
N SER A 179 -10.69 10.07 -8.88
CA SER A 179 -10.08 9.74 -10.18
C SER A 179 -11.09 9.69 -11.33
N GLY A 180 -12.37 9.56 -11.02
CA GLY A 180 -13.41 9.31 -12.03
C GLY A 180 -13.33 7.92 -12.68
N GLU A 181 -12.49 7.05 -12.16
CA GLU A 181 -12.38 5.67 -12.61
C GLU A 181 -13.61 4.86 -12.20
N LYS A 182 -13.97 3.88 -13.04
CA LYS A 182 -15.09 2.99 -12.72
C LYS A 182 -14.74 2.11 -11.52
N PRO A 183 -15.66 1.96 -10.56
CA PRO A 183 -15.48 0.99 -9.47
C PRO A 183 -15.23 -0.41 -10.02
N PHE A 184 -14.37 -1.17 -9.35
CA PHE A 184 -14.01 -2.53 -9.75
C PHE A 184 -14.09 -3.49 -8.55
N THR A 185 -14.38 -4.75 -8.85
CA THR A 185 -14.48 -5.80 -7.83
C THR A 185 -13.09 -6.39 -7.57
N VAL A 186 -12.76 -6.53 -6.30
CA VAL A 186 -11.57 -7.22 -5.82
C VAL A 186 -11.97 -8.47 -5.04
N LYS A 187 -11.10 -9.49 -5.06
CA LYS A 187 -11.29 -10.72 -4.29
C LYS A 187 -10.31 -10.75 -3.12
N SER A 188 -10.70 -11.35 -2.01
CA SER A 188 -9.72 -11.66 -0.96
C SER A 188 -8.66 -12.61 -1.53
N LEU A 189 -7.42 -12.50 -1.06
CA LEU A 189 -6.32 -13.36 -1.55
C LEU A 189 -6.68 -14.84 -1.39
N SER A 190 -7.33 -15.22 -0.29
CA SER A 190 -7.79 -16.59 -0.04
C SER A 190 -8.84 -17.09 -1.05
N SER A 191 -9.63 -16.19 -1.64
CA SER A 191 -10.69 -16.52 -2.62
C SER A 191 -10.28 -16.28 -4.06
N SER A 192 -9.10 -15.67 -4.30
CA SER A 192 -8.62 -15.34 -5.64
C SER A 192 -8.02 -16.54 -6.39
N GLY A 193 -7.62 -17.59 -5.67
CA GLY A 193 -6.86 -18.71 -6.23
C GLY A 193 -5.39 -18.39 -6.53
N ILE A 194 -4.91 -17.19 -6.19
CA ILE A 194 -3.54 -16.75 -6.40
C ILE A 194 -2.65 -17.34 -5.30
N THR A 195 -1.59 -18.03 -5.71
CA THR A 195 -0.56 -18.53 -4.78
C THR A 195 0.55 -17.49 -4.68
N VAL A 196 0.90 -17.10 -3.47
CA VAL A 196 2.00 -16.16 -3.21
C VAL A 196 3.13 -16.83 -2.45
N GLY A 197 4.35 -16.41 -2.76
CA GLY A 197 5.58 -16.80 -2.08
C GLY A 197 5.92 -15.87 -0.91
N LYS A 198 7.22 -15.59 -0.72
CA LYS A 198 7.67 -14.64 0.31
C LYS A 198 7.34 -13.21 -0.09
N THR A 199 7.25 -12.33 0.90
CA THR A 199 7.16 -10.89 0.68
C THR A 199 8.55 -10.26 0.71
N VAL A 200 8.85 -9.42 -0.26
CA VAL A 200 10.08 -8.64 -0.39
C VAL A 200 9.72 -7.16 -0.39
N ASP A 201 10.29 -6.41 0.52
CA ASP A 201 10.02 -4.99 0.68
C ASP A 201 11.00 -4.15 -0.16
N LEU A 202 10.50 -3.45 -1.16
CA LEU A 202 11.25 -2.53 -2.00
C LEU A 202 10.85 -1.06 -1.78
N THR A 203 10.11 -0.74 -0.72
CA THR A 203 9.64 0.63 -0.48
C THR A 203 10.80 1.62 -0.30
N GLU A 204 11.89 1.20 0.33
CA GLU A 204 13.09 2.04 0.48
C GLU A 204 13.76 2.33 -0.86
N LEU A 205 13.84 1.33 -1.75
CA LEU A 205 14.42 1.50 -3.08
C LEU A 205 13.62 2.51 -3.92
N LEU A 206 12.31 2.44 -3.87
CA LEU A 206 11.41 3.29 -4.66
C LEU A 206 11.22 4.68 -4.04
N GLY A 207 11.44 4.83 -2.74
CA GLY A 207 11.40 6.12 -2.03
C GLY A 207 12.67 6.97 -2.21
N MET A 208 13.71 6.44 -2.85
CA MET A 208 14.96 7.15 -3.13
C MET A 208 14.94 7.99 -4.42
N TYR A 209 13.81 8.05 -5.14
CA TYR A 209 13.64 8.80 -6.38
C TYR A 209 12.63 9.94 -6.27
#